data_97aa4640201c490e5e0bada62a26bdd6
#
_entry.id   97aa4640201c490e5e0bada62a26bdd6
#
_cell.length_a   1.000
_cell.length_b   1.000
_cell.length_c   1.000
_cell.angle_alpha   90.00
_cell.angle_beta   90.00
_cell.angle_gamma   90.00
#
_symmetry.space_group_name_H-M   'P 1'
#
loop_
_entity.id
_entity.type
_entity.pdbx_description
1 polymer ?
#
loop_
_entity_poly.entity_id
_entity_poly.type
_entity_poly.pdbx_seq_one_letter_code
_entity_poly.pdbx_strand_id
1 'polypeptide(L)'
;MNYRSTRNSALNVTSAHAITKGLSDEGGLYVPESIPQLSKDEILAMCDMSYADRAFEVFSRLLTDFTADEIRHCVDSAYNDKNFDSNNIAELAKLIPGTYVLELWHGPTCAFKDMALQILPYLLTTSAKKTVDGKQIAILVATSGDTGKAALEGFKDVDGTSISVFYPEDGVSKMQKRQMTTQEGKNVNVCAVKGNFDDCQNGVKAIFTDKAIADRLAKNNILLSSANSINWGRLAPQIVYYVSTYAELLKNKEIEYGEKINVVVPTGNFGNILAAYYAKLMGIPVNKLICASNSNNVLTDFINTGVYDRNRKFYTTVSPSMDILISSNLERLLYHLSGDNDAVINDWFGKLKTDGRYEISADVKTKIGELFWAGCCSDAETKAEIKSTFENYNYLLDTHTAVAVKVYEDYKKATGDDTKTVIASTANPYKFSGAVYEAIGGTPVEDEWKNIAELEAKTGTNMPAPLAATKNKEIRFTGSVEKQEMPEVVCSFLKS
;
A
#
# COMPACT_ATOMS: atom_id res chain seq x y z
N MET A 1 -5.52 24.24 2.78
CA MET A 1 -5.14 23.61 1.51
C MET A 1 -6.33 22.80 1.01
N ASN A 2 -6.65 22.93 -0.26
CA ASN A 2 -7.75 22.21 -0.87
C ASN A 2 -7.24 21.04 -1.73
N TYR A 3 -8.18 20.23 -2.18
CA TYR A 3 -7.93 19.06 -3.01
C TYR A 3 -8.72 19.14 -4.30
N ARG A 4 -8.14 18.63 -5.37
CA ARG A 4 -8.73 18.54 -6.72
C ARG A 4 -8.89 17.09 -7.11
N SER A 5 -9.65 16.84 -8.17
CA SER A 5 -9.69 15.53 -8.82
C SER A 5 -8.75 15.52 -10.02
N THR A 6 -8.06 14.41 -10.22
CA THR A 6 -7.22 14.20 -11.42
C THR A 6 -8.00 14.27 -12.73
N ARG A 7 -9.33 14.16 -12.69
CA ARG A 7 -10.21 14.20 -13.87
C ARG A 7 -11.13 15.42 -13.90
N ASN A 8 -11.07 16.27 -12.87
CA ASN A 8 -11.79 17.53 -12.78
C ASN A 8 -11.00 18.53 -11.92
N SER A 9 -10.13 19.32 -12.57
CA SER A 9 -9.26 20.30 -11.89
C SER A 9 -10.04 21.46 -11.29
N ALA A 10 -11.30 21.69 -11.71
CA ALA A 10 -12.17 22.72 -11.15
C ALA A 10 -12.77 22.32 -9.80
N LEU A 11 -12.72 21.02 -9.44
CA LEU A 11 -13.18 20.56 -8.14
C LEU A 11 -12.30 21.14 -7.03
N ASN A 12 -12.94 21.62 -5.98
CA ASN A 12 -12.28 22.24 -4.83
C ASN A 12 -12.93 21.74 -3.55
N VAL A 13 -12.26 20.81 -2.86
CA VAL A 13 -12.78 20.14 -1.66
C VAL A 13 -11.74 20.11 -0.54
N THR A 14 -12.18 19.89 0.69
CA THR A 14 -11.29 19.72 1.85
C THR A 14 -10.63 18.36 1.87
N SER A 15 -9.57 18.19 2.69
CA SER A 15 -8.95 16.87 2.89
C SER A 15 -9.93 15.88 3.53
N ALA A 16 -10.75 16.33 4.46
CA ALA A 16 -11.80 15.52 5.08
C ALA A 16 -12.79 14.97 4.03
N HIS A 17 -13.21 15.80 3.06
CA HIS A 17 -14.08 15.35 1.97
C HIS A 17 -13.35 14.28 1.11
N ALA A 18 -12.12 14.55 0.72
CA ALA A 18 -11.32 13.62 -0.10
C ALA A 18 -11.13 12.25 0.58
N ILE A 19 -10.92 12.23 1.90
CA ILE A 19 -10.77 11.00 2.69
C ILE A 19 -12.11 10.28 2.83
N THR A 20 -13.19 10.98 3.17
CA THR A 20 -14.52 10.37 3.35
C THR A 20 -15.04 9.78 2.05
N LYS A 21 -14.89 10.50 0.95
CA LYS A 21 -15.39 10.07 -0.37
C LYS A 21 -14.49 9.01 -1.00
N GLY A 22 -13.17 9.16 -0.86
CA GLY A 22 -12.14 8.24 -1.37
C GLY A 22 -11.91 8.31 -2.88
N LEU A 23 -12.97 8.53 -3.67
CA LEU A 23 -12.96 8.65 -5.13
C LEU A 23 -13.94 9.75 -5.54
N SER A 24 -13.60 10.59 -6.51
CA SER A 24 -14.53 11.60 -7.00
C SER A 24 -15.64 11.02 -7.87
N ASP A 25 -16.72 11.76 -8.06
CA ASP A 25 -17.94 11.24 -8.73
C ASP A 25 -17.70 10.87 -10.20
N GLU A 26 -16.79 11.57 -10.87
CA GLU A 26 -16.36 11.24 -12.24
C GLU A 26 -15.29 10.13 -12.32
N GLY A 27 -14.88 9.58 -11.15
CA GLY A 27 -13.93 8.48 -11.04
C GLY A 27 -12.47 8.92 -11.00
N GLY A 28 -12.17 10.22 -10.85
CA GLY A 28 -10.83 10.75 -10.65
C GLY A 28 -10.32 10.58 -9.22
N LEU A 29 -9.02 10.67 -9.03
CA LEU A 29 -8.36 10.53 -7.75
C LEU A 29 -8.11 11.90 -7.13
N TYR A 30 -8.29 12.02 -5.80
CA TYR A 30 -8.00 13.26 -5.11
C TYR A 30 -6.50 13.49 -4.97
N VAL A 31 -6.08 14.73 -5.27
CA VAL A 31 -4.70 15.24 -5.11
C VAL A 31 -4.74 16.61 -4.42
N PRO A 32 -3.74 16.97 -3.61
CA PRO A 32 -3.65 18.32 -3.05
C PRO A 32 -3.41 19.34 -4.17
N GLU A 33 -3.99 20.52 -4.05
CA GLU A 33 -3.81 21.62 -5.02
C GLU A 33 -2.38 22.17 -5.06
N SER A 34 -1.63 21.98 -3.98
CA SER A 34 -0.22 22.33 -3.86
C SER A 34 0.49 21.36 -2.92
N ILE A 35 1.78 21.15 -3.13
CA ILE A 35 2.58 20.29 -2.27
C ILE A 35 3.35 21.16 -1.28
N PRO A 36 3.09 21.02 0.05
CA PRO A 36 3.78 21.79 1.06
C PRO A 36 5.26 21.41 1.12
N GLN A 37 6.12 22.41 1.34
CA GLN A 37 7.57 22.20 1.45
C GLN A 37 7.98 22.03 2.91
N LEU A 38 8.97 21.19 3.13
CA LEU A 38 9.73 21.07 4.39
C LEU A 38 11.04 21.84 4.22
N SER A 39 11.30 22.78 5.11
CA SER A 39 12.56 23.51 5.14
C SER A 39 13.69 22.64 5.66
N LYS A 40 14.94 23.07 5.45
CA LYS A 40 16.12 22.42 6.00
C LYS A 40 16.02 22.24 7.52
N ASP A 41 15.65 23.31 8.23
CA ASP A 41 15.62 23.31 9.69
C ASP A 41 14.53 22.35 10.22
N GLU A 42 13.39 22.28 9.55
CA GLU A 42 12.33 21.30 9.89
C GLU A 42 12.79 19.86 9.66
N ILE A 43 13.45 19.56 8.54
CA ILE A 43 13.99 18.23 8.28
C ILE A 43 15.05 17.85 9.32
N LEU A 44 15.95 18.76 9.68
CA LEU A 44 16.95 18.52 10.73
C LEU A 44 16.32 18.33 12.11
N ALA A 45 15.28 19.10 12.45
CA ALA A 45 14.55 18.91 13.69
C ALA A 45 13.88 17.52 13.79
N MET A 46 13.46 16.95 12.66
CA MET A 46 12.85 15.61 12.61
C MET A 46 13.82 14.49 13.02
N CYS A 47 15.15 14.73 13.03
CA CYS A 47 16.12 13.72 13.46
C CYS A 47 15.91 13.28 14.93
N ASP A 48 15.46 14.19 15.79
CA ASP A 48 15.22 13.93 17.21
C ASP A 48 13.76 13.61 17.54
N MET A 49 12.86 13.61 16.55
CA MET A 49 11.44 13.32 16.71
C MET A 49 11.17 11.82 16.67
N SER A 50 10.12 11.39 17.39
CA SER A 50 9.52 10.07 17.20
C SER A 50 8.85 9.94 15.83
N TYR A 51 8.56 8.72 15.39
CA TYR A 51 7.78 8.50 14.16
C TYR A 51 6.41 9.19 14.22
N ALA A 52 5.73 9.12 15.37
CA ALA A 52 4.44 9.77 15.60
C ALA A 52 4.53 11.31 15.46
N ASP A 53 5.61 11.93 15.96
CA ASP A 53 5.81 13.38 15.84
C ASP A 53 6.12 13.77 14.38
N ARG A 54 6.93 12.99 13.67
CA ARG A 54 7.17 13.18 12.23
C ARG A 54 5.87 13.06 11.43
N ALA A 55 5.02 12.09 11.79
CA ALA A 55 3.70 11.93 11.18
C ALA A 55 2.80 13.14 11.43
N PHE A 56 2.79 13.66 12.66
CA PHE A 56 2.05 14.88 13.01
C PHE A 56 2.51 16.07 12.15
N GLU A 57 3.82 16.27 11.98
CA GLU A 57 4.38 17.35 11.16
C GLU A 57 3.96 17.24 9.68
N VAL A 58 3.97 16.02 9.11
CA VAL A 58 3.56 15.79 7.72
C VAL A 58 2.05 16.01 7.57
N PHE A 59 1.23 15.43 8.46
CA PHE A 59 -0.22 15.54 8.37
C PHE A 59 -0.73 16.97 8.62
N SER A 60 -0.10 17.75 9.52
CA SER A 60 -0.48 19.14 9.76
C SER A 60 -0.36 20.02 8.50
N ARG A 61 0.55 19.64 7.58
CA ARG A 61 0.71 20.34 6.31
C ARG A 61 -0.25 19.84 5.22
N LEU A 62 -0.62 18.57 5.27
CA LEU A 62 -1.50 17.96 4.26
C LEU A 62 -2.98 18.06 4.62
N LEU A 63 -3.34 18.02 5.90
CA LEU A 63 -4.73 17.96 6.39
C LEU A 63 -5.11 19.26 7.11
N THR A 64 -5.06 20.39 6.39
CA THR A 64 -5.18 21.73 6.98
C THR A 64 -6.58 22.09 7.49
N ASP A 65 -7.57 21.29 7.21
CA ASP A 65 -8.95 21.39 7.76
C ASP A 65 -9.15 20.54 9.04
N PHE A 66 -8.09 19.82 9.48
CA PHE A 66 -8.05 19.16 10.78
C PHE A 66 -7.41 20.09 11.82
N THR A 67 -7.88 20.03 13.05
CA THR A 67 -7.22 20.70 14.17
C THR A 67 -5.96 19.92 14.60
N ALA A 68 -5.05 20.56 15.32
CA ALA A 68 -3.87 19.91 15.87
C ALA A 68 -4.25 18.72 16.79
N ASP A 69 -5.29 18.88 17.61
CA ASP A 69 -5.75 17.82 18.52
C ASP A 69 -6.34 16.62 17.72
N GLU A 70 -7.07 16.87 16.63
CA GLU A 70 -7.59 15.82 15.76
C GLU A 70 -6.47 15.03 15.09
N ILE A 71 -5.44 15.71 14.58
CA ILE A 71 -4.27 15.05 13.98
C ILE A 71 -3.51 14.26 15.04
N ARG A 72 -3.27 14.84 16.23
CA ARG A 72 -2.58 14.17 17.35
C ARG A 72 -3.34 12.91 17.77
N HIS A 73 -4.67 13.00 17.91
CA HIS A 73 -5.50 11.85 18.22
C HIS A 73 -5.35 10.73 17.17
N CYS A 74 -5.40 11.07 15.88
CA CYS A 74 -5.25 10.07 14.81
C CYS A 74 -3.86 9.40 14.86
N VAL A 75 -2.81 10.19 15.03
CA VAL A 75 -1.42 9.73 15.02
C VAL A 75 -1.13 8.83 16.24
N ASP A 76 -1.48 9.30 17.45
CA ASP A 76 -1.20 8.57 18.69
C ASP A 76 -2.04 7.27 18.80
N SER A 77 -3.23 7.27 18.23
CA SER A 77 -4.07 6.06 18.16
C SER A 77 -3.50 4.99 17.22
N ALA A 78 -2.77 5.40 16.18
CA ALA A 78 -2.25 4.51 15.17
C ALA A 78 -0.80 4.08 15.43
N TYR A 79 0.09 5.03 15.72
CA TYR A 79 1.54 4.83 15.76
C TYR A 79 2.06 4.74 17.19
N ASN A 80 1.92 3.56 17.79
CA ASN A 80 2.28 3.28 19.17
C ASN A 80 2.79 1.83 19.33
N ASP A 81 3.31 1.51 20.52
CA ASP A 81 3.89 0.22 20.89
C ASP A 81 2.88 -0.94 21.02
N LYS A 82 1.59 -0.65 21.00
CA LYS A 82 0.54 -1.68 20.97
C LYS A 82 0.29 -2.19 19.55
N ASN A 83 0.45 -1.31 18.57
CA ASN A 83 0.18 -1.60 17.16
C ASN A 83 1.45 -2.00 16.40
N PHE A 84 2.62 -1.58 16.85
CA PHE A 84 3.89 -1.88 16.20
C PHE A 84 4.88 -2.47 17.19
N ASP A 85 5.62 -3.49 16.78
CA ASP A 85 6.62 -4.19 17.60
C ASP A 85 8.00 -3.52 17.57
N SER A 86 8.13 -2.39 16.87
CA SER A 86 9.31 -1.55 16.80
C SER A 86 9.04 -0.15 17.31
N ASN A 87 9.95 0.38 18.11
CA ASN A 87 9.89 1.77 18.59
C ASN A 87 10.04 2.81 17.46
N ASN A 88 10.71 2.44 16.38
CA ASN A 88 10.89 3.31 15.21
C ASN A 88 9.75 3.15 14.19
N ILE A 89 8.86 2.18 14.38
CA ILE A 89 7.70 1.87 13.54
C ILE A 89 8.09 1.47 12.11
N ALA A 90 8.94 2.24 11.43
CA ALA A 90 9.56 1.97 10.14
C ALA A 90 11.07 1.81 10.35
N GLU A 91 11.51 0.59 10.62
CA GLU A 91 12.91 0.29 10.88
C GLU A 91 13.77 0.40 9.63
N LEU A 92 14.98 0.87 9.81
CA LEU A 92 15.97 0.99 8.73
C LEU A 92 17.15 0.04 9.02
N ALA A 93 17.12 -1.14 8.41
CA ALA A 93 18.18 -2.13 8.51
C ALA A 93 19.26 -1.85 7.45
N LYS A 94 20.53 -1.89 7.86
CA LYS A 94 21.65 -1.76 6.92
C LYS A 94 21.98 -3.14 6.31
N LEU A 95 21.74 -3.30 5.02
CA LEU A 95 22.00 -4.56 4.31
C LEU A 95 23.50 -4.68 4.00
N ILE A 96 24.05 -3.68 3.33
CA ILE A 96 25.47 -3.49 3.03
C ILE A 96 25.82 -2.01 3.10
N PRO A 97 27.10 -1.61 3.11
CA PRO A 97 27.46 -0.20 3.09
C PRO A 97 26.78 0.56 1.93
N GLY A 98 26.03 1.60 2.27
CA GLY A 98 25.30 2.43 1.31
C GLY A 98 23.95 1.87 0.83
N THR A 99 23.53 0.68 1.28
CA THR A 99 22.25 0.08 0.93
C THR A 99 21.48 -0.32 2.19
N TYR A 100 20.27 0.17 2.31
CA TYR A 100 19.42 0.03 3.47
C TYR A 100 18.08 -0.60 3.07
N VAL A 101 17.53 -1.43 3.96
CA VAL A 101 16.19 -2.00 3.85
C VAL A 101 15.27 -1.27 4.81
N LEU A 102 14.24 -0.65 4.28
CA LEU A 102 13.20 0.00 5.07
C LEU A 102 12.11 -1.02 5.38
N GLU A 103 12.13 -1.54 6.60
CA GLU A 103 11.21 -2.56 7.09
C GLU A 103 9.86 -1.95 7.47
N LEU A 104 8.86 -2.14 6.64
CA LEU A 104 7.52 -1.56 6.80
C LEU A 104 6.49 -2.57 7.34
N TRP A 105 6.96 -3.69 7.88
CA TRP A 105 6.13 -4.84 8.28
C TRP A 105 6.10 -5.11 9.79
N HIS A 106 6.49 -4.15 10.60
CA HIS A 106 6.44 -4.23 12.08
C HIS A 106 5.05 -4.02 12.69
N GLY A 107 4.04 -3.84 11.86
CA GLY A 107 2.64 -3.70 12.28
C GLY A 107 1.92 -5.04 12.52
N PRO A 108 0.65 -4.98 12.95
CA PRO A 108 -0.11 -6.14 13.43
C PRO A 108 -0.40 -7.19 12.35
N THR A 109 -0.24 -6.86 11.07
CA THR A 109 -0.45 -7.83 9.99
C THR A 109 0.82 -8.21 9.25
N CYS A 110 1.95 -7.68 9.67
CA CYS A 110 3.28 -7.93 9.14
C CYS A 110 3.40 -7.59 7.63
N ALA A 111 2.78 -6.48 7.22
CA ALA A 111 2.85 -5.93 5.87
C ALA A 111 2.81 -4.39 5.91
N PHE A 112 3.45 -3.72 4.93
CA PHE A 112 3.51 -2.25 4.85
C PHE A 112 2.15 -1.55 4.86
N LYS A 113 1.11 -2.30 4.53
CA LYS A 113 -0.26 -1.78 4.50
C LYS A 113 -0.74 -1.32 5.88
N ASP A 114 -0.16 -1.85 6.95
CA ASP A 114 -0.41 -1.41 8.31
C ASP A 114 -0.05 0.06 8.51
N MET A 115 1.02 0.55 7.87
CA MET A 115 1.47 1.94 7.97
C MET A 115 0.38 2.95 7.62
N ALA A 116 -0.54 2.58 6.73
CA ALA A 116 -1.67 3.42 6.35
C ALA A 116 -3.01 2.94 6.96
N LEU A 117 -3.19 1.64 7.14
CA LEU A 117 -4.48 1.09 7.59
C LEU A 117 -4.67 1.13 9.09
N GLN A 118 -3.61 1.33 9.89
CA GLN A 118 -3.76 1.61 11.32
C GLN A 118 -4.26 3.05 11.58
N ILE A 119 -3.92 4.02 10.74
CA ILE A 119 -4.37 5.41 10.92
C ILE A 119 -5.65 5.74 10.14
N LEU A 120 -5.91 5.08 9.01
CA LEU A 120 -7.07 5.41 8.16
C LEU A 120 -8.41 5.43 8.90
N PRO A 121 -8.73 4.50 9.82
CA PRO A 121 -10.00 4.53 10.56
C PRO A 121 -10.20 5.82 11.34
N TYR A 122 -9.17 6.33 11.96
CA TYR A 122 -9.21 7.59 12.75
C TYR A 122 -9.31 8.81 11.84
N LEU A 123 -8.54 8.84 10.74
CA LEU A 123 -8.68 9.89 9.72
C LEU A 123 -10.08 9.90 9.11
N LEU A 124 -10.63 8.72 8.82
CA LEU A 124 -11.94 8.57 8.20
C LEU A 124 -13.07 8.98 9.14
N THR A 125 -13.05 8.55 10.40
CA THR A 125 -14.09 8.91 11.38
C THR A 125 -14.04 10.39 11.73
N THR A 126 -12.84 11.00 11.84
CA THR A 126 -12.67 12.44 12.01
C THR A 126 -13.19 13.20 10.78
N SER A 127 -12.87 12.73 9.57
CA SER A 127 -13.38 13.29 8.32
C SER A 127 -14.89 13.20 8.22
N ALA A 128 -15.48 12.06 8.57
CA ALA A 128 -16.93 11.84 8.51
C ALA A 128 -17.70 12.79 9.45
N LYS A 129 -17.18 13.06 10.65
CA LYS A 129 -17.76 14.05 11.57
C LYS A 129 -17.84 15.47 10.96
N LYS A 130 -16.92 15.80 10.05
CA LYS A 130 -16.87 17.11 9.36
C LYS A 130 -17.72 17.17 8.10
N THR A 131 -18.02 16.04 7.46
CA THR A 131 -18.56 16.02 6.09
C THR A 131 -19.91 15.33 5.94
N VAL A 132 -20.23 14.35 6.79
CA VAL A 132 -21.42 13.48 6.65
C VAL A 132 -22.12 13.20 7.98
N ASP A 133 -22.33 14.21 8.75
CA ASP A 133 -22.83 14.22 10.13
C ASP A 133 -23.67 13.00 10.54
N GLY A 134 -23.23 12.32 11.62
CA GLY A 134 -23.95 11.23 12.29
C GLY A 134 -24.07 9.91 11.50
N LYS A 135 -23.44 9.76 10.33
CA LYS A 135 -23.49 8.51 9.55
C LYS A 135 -22.45 7.51 10.00
N GLN A 136 -22.87 6.25 10.07
CA GLN A 136 -21.96 5.11 10.18
C GLN A 136 -21.27 4.87 8.83
N ILE A 137 -19.98 4.62 8.84
CA ILE A 137 -19.20 4.33 7.62
C ILE A 137 -19.03 2.81 7.47
N ALA A 138 -19.58 2.26 6.40
CA ALA A 138 -19.39 0.86 6.04
C ALA A 138 -18.31 0.73 4.95
N ILE A 139 -17.22 0.03 5.29
CA ILE A 139 -16.08 -0.19 4.41
C ILE A 139 -16.27 -1.51 3.67
N LEU A 140 -16.18 -1.48 2.35
CA LEU A 140 -16.14 -2.69 1.52
C LEU A 140 -14.77 -2.83 0.87
N VAL A 141 -14.20 -4.02 0.98
CA VAL A 141 -12.86 -4.33 0.43
C VAL A 141 -12.93 -5.64 -0.35
N ALA A 142 -12.50 -5.60 -1.62
CA ALA A 142 -12.06 -6.79 -2.32
C ALA A 142 -10.54 -6.91 -2.18
N THR A 143 -10.05 -8.10 -1.86
CA THR A 143 -8.61 -8.30 -1.56
C THR A 143 -8.06 -9.57 -2.19
N SER A 144 -6.78 -9.52 -2.56
CA SER A 144 -5.93 -10.68 -2.86
C SER A 144 -5.10 -11.15 -1.65
N GLY A 145 -5.42 -10.65 -0.43
CA GLY A 145 -4.75 -11.07 0.82
C GLY A 145 -4.44 -9.92 1.77
N ASP A 146 -3.26 -9.32 1.70
CA ASP A 146 -2.73 -8.37 2.71
C ASP A 146 -3.59 -7.14 2.95
N THR A 147 -4.17 -6.53 1.91
CA THR A 147 -4.98 -5.32 2.06
C THR A 147 -6.23 -5.59 2.90
N GLY A 148 -6.89 -6.74 2.65
CA GLY A 148 -8.08 -7.11 3.42
C GLY A 148 -7.76 -7.35 4.88
N LYS A 149 -6.70 -8.11 5.17
CA LYS A 149 -6.28 -8.35 6.56
C LYS A 149 -5.88 -7.07 7.27
N ALA A 150 -5.09 -6.21 6.64
CA ALA A 150 -4.66 -4.95 7.26
C ALA A 150 -5.85 -4.00 7.50
N ALA A 151 -6.83 -3.98 6.58
CA ALA A 151 -8.06 -3.20 6.77
C ALA A 151 -8.92 -3.76 7.91
N LEU A 152 -9.09 -5.08 7.98
CA LEU A 152 -9.81 -5.73 9.10
C LEU A 152 -9.20 -5.39 10.45
N GLU A 153 -7.87 -5.42 10.56
CA GLU A 153 -7.18 -5.12 11.82
C GLU A 153 -7.30 -3.64 12.19
N GLY A 154 -7.11 -2.73 11.23
CA GLY A 154 -7.21 -1.31 11.48
C GLY A 154 -8.61 -0.84 11.86
N PHE A 155 -9.66 -1.38 11.22
CA PHE A 155 -11.06 -1.02 11.50
C PHE A 155 -11.69 -1.82 12.64
N LYS A 156 -11.00 -2.82 13.18
CA LYS A 156 -11.48 -3.65 14.28
C LYS A 156 -11.94 -2.80 15.47
N ASP A 157 -13.22 -2.93 15.81
CA ASP A 157 -13.86 -2.28 16.96
C ASP A 157 -13.72 -0.75 17.00
N VAL A 158 -13.48 -0.09 15.84
CA VAL A 158 -13.48 1.37 15.74
C VAL A 158 -14.92 1.86 15.63
N ASP A 159 -15.32 2.67 16.60
CA ASP A 159 -16.69 3.22 16.69
C ASP A 159 -17.09 3.99 15.43
N GLY A 160 -18.36 3.85 15.04
CA GLY A 160 -18.89 4.49 13.83
C GLY A 160 -18.48 3.83 12.51
N THR A 161 -17.78 2.70 12.57
CA THR A 161 -17.36 1.96 11.37
C THR A 161 -17.86 0.52 11.36
N SER A 162 -17.99 -0.04 10.17
CA SER A 162 -18.15 -1.48 9.91
C SER A 162 -17.34 -1.85 8.69
N ILE A 163 -16.81 -3.07 8.62
CA ILE A 163 -16.01 -3.51 7.49
C ILE A 163 -16.42 -4.90 7.03
N SER A 164 -16.62 -5.06 5.69
CA SER A 164 -16.79 -6.36 5.03
C SER A 164 -15.67 -6.56 4.01
N VAL A 165 -14.97 -7.69 4.15
CA VAL A 165 -13.87 -8.07 3.26
C VAL A 165 -14.27 -9.29 2.46
N PHE A 166 -14.12 -9.19 1.14
CA PHE A 166 -14.34 -10.28 0.18
C PHE A 166 -13.00 -10.70 -0.43
N TYR A 167 -12.74 -12.00 -0.44
CA TYR A 167 -11.53 -12.56 -1.03
C TYR A 167 -11.85 -13.78 -1.90
N PRO A 168 -11.08 -14.08 -2.97
CA PRO A 168 -11.30 -15.28 -3.77
C PRO A 168 -11.04 -16.52 -2.92
N GLU A 169 -11.93 -17.49 -2.98
CA GLU A 169 -11.83 -18.74 -2.22
C GLU A 169 -10.49 -19.46 -2.44
N ASP A 170 -10.05 -19.45 -3.71
CA ASP A 170 -8.75 -19.93 -4.16
C ASP A 170 -7.95 -18.75 -4.73
N GLY A 171 -6.81 -18.39 -4.15
CA GLY A 171 -6.00 -17.28 -4.69
C GLY A 171 -5.36 -16.38 -3.65
N VAL A 172 -5.49 -16.72 -2.36
CA VAL A 172 -4.74 -16.10 -1.26
C VAL A 172 -3.83 -17.14 -0.61
N SER A 173 -2.69 -16.73 -0.03
CA SER A 173 -1.83 -17.66 0.69
C SER A 173 -2.55 -18.26 1.91
N LYS A 174 -2.12 -19.45 2.33
CA LYS A 174 -2.68 -20.13 3.51
C LYS A 174 -2.59 -19.23 4.76
N MET A 175 -1.47 -18.52 4.94
CA MET A 175 -1.30 -17.58 6.03
C MET A 175 -2.25 -16.38 5.91
N GLN A 176 -2.40 -15.79 4.74
CA GLN A 176 -3.33 -14.68 4.53
C GLN A 176 -4.79 -15.10 4.77
N LYS A 177 -5.19 -16.29 4.28
CA LYS A 177 -6.53 -16.86 4.55
C LYS A 177 -6.72 -17.04 6.05
N ARG A 178 -5.73 -17.62 6.75
CA ARG A 178 -5.76 -17.82 8.21
C ARG A 178 -5.92 -16.48 8.94
N GLN A 179 -5.12 -15.48 8.59
CA GLN A 179 -5.19 -14.15 9.19
C GLN A 179 -6.59 -13.52 9.06
N MET A 180 -7.25 -13.66 7.90
CA MET A 180 -8.59 -13.10 7.67
C MET A 180 -9.69 -13.91 8.36
N THR A 181 -9.67 -15.23 8.25
CA THR A 181 -10.74 -16.09 8.79
C THR A 181 -10.75 -16.16 10.31
N THR A 182 -9.64 -15.84 10.96
CA THR A 182 -9.52 -15.77 12.44
C THR A 182 -9.67 -14.34 12.98
N GLN A 183 -10.03 -13.36 12.12
CA GLN A 183 -10.15 -11.95 12.54
C GLN A 183 -11.16 -11.78 13.68
N GLU A 184 -10.76 -11.09 14.73
CA GLU A 184 -11.59 -10.68 15.87
C GLU A 184 -12.21 -9.31 15.58
N GLY A 185 -13.21 -8.95 16.39
CA GLY A 185 -13.95 -7.68 16.31
C GLY A 185 -15.46 -7.89 16.14
N LYS A 186 -16.24 -6.90 16.57
CA LYS A 186 -17.72 -6.93 16.53
C LYS A 186 -18.25 -6.32 15.22
N ASN A 187 -17.47 -5.44 14.61
CA ASN A 187 -17.82 -4.64 13.43
C ASN A 187 -17.14 -5.14 12.15
N VAL A 188 -16.65 -6.39 12.14
CA VAL A 188 -15.93 -6.99 11.00
C VAL A 188 -16.69 -8.16 10.41
N ASN A 189 -16.64 -8.29 9.09
CA ASN A 189 -17.17 -9.42 8.34
C ASN A 189 -16.15 -9.86 7.27
N VAL A 190 -16.03 -11.17 7.06
CA VAL A 190 -15.13 -11.77 6.07
C VAL A 190 -15.88 -12.85 5.31
N CYS A 191 -15.84 -12.81 4.00
CA CYS A 191 -16.54 -13.77 3.15
C CYS A 191 -15.67 -14.17 1.96
N ALA A 192 -15.52 -15.47 1.75
CA ALA A 192 -14.94 -15.99 0.53
C ALA A 192 -15.93 -15.85 -0.63
N VAL A 193 -15.41 -15.65 -1.84
CA VAL A 193 -16.21 -15.60 -3.08
C VAL A 193 -15.71 -16.68 -4.01
N LYS A 194 -16.63 -17.49 -4.53
CA LYS A 194 -16.33 -18.48 -5.56
C LYS A 194 -16.02 -17.77 -6.87
N GLY A 195 -14.76 -17.83 -7.29
CA GLY A 195 -14.23 -17.10 -8.41
C GLY A 195 -12.83 -16.57 -8.15
N ASN A 196 -12.37 -15.65 -8.97
CA ASN A 196 -11.07 -15.00 -8.87
C ASN A 196 -11.15 -13.61 -8.22
N PHE A 197 -9.99 -12.94 -8.10
CA PHE A 197 -9.94 -11.59 -7.53
C PHE A 197 -10.78 -10.55 -8.30
N ASP A 198 -10.85 -10.67 -9.63
CA ASP A 198 -11.65 -9.77 -10.45
C ASP A 198 -13.16 -9.93 -10.18
N ASP A 199 -13.60 -11.15 -9.83
CA ASP A 199 -14.99 -11.40 -9.44
C ASP A 199 -15.32 -10.69 -8.11
N CYS A 200 -14.44 -10.80 -7.13
CA CYS A 200 -14.57 -10.05 -5.86
C CYS A 200 -14.62 -8.53 -6.10
N GLN A 201 -13.69 -8.02 -6.91
CA GLN A 201 -13.58 -6.59 -7.20
C GLN A 201 -14.79 -6.07 -7.97
N ASN A 202 -15.27 -6.81 -8.97
CA ASN A 202 -16.46 -6.45 -9.74
C ASN A 202 -17.73 -6.53 -8.88
N GLY A 203 -17.82 -7.51 -7.97
CA GLY A 203 -18.91 -7.60 -6.99
C GLY A 203 -18.96 -6.39 -6.07
N VAL A 204 -17.83 -6.00 -5.49
CA VAL A 204 -17.74 -4.79 -4.65
C VAL A 204 -18.09 -3.53 -5.45
N LYS A 205 -17.59 -3.37 -6.68
CA LYS A 205 -17.94 -2.24 -7.55
C LYS A 205 -19.44 -2.19 -7.86
N ALA A 206 -20.06 -3.33 -8.12
CA ALA A 206 -21.49 -3.42 -8.36
C ALA A 206 -22.30 -2.93 -7.14
N ILE A 207 -21.91 -3.31 -5.92
CA ILE A 207 -22.55 -2.84 -4.69
C ILE A 207 -22.43 -1.30 -4.55
N PHE A 208 -21.26 -0.73 -4.84
CA PHE A 208 -21.05 0.73 -4.78
C PHE A 208 -21.92 1.52 -5.78
N THR A 209 -22.25 0.93 -6.91
CA THR A 209 -22.99 1.57 -7.99
C THR A 209 -24.49 1.24 -7.97
N ASP A 210 -24.92 0.33 -7.11
CA ASP A 210 -26.34 -0.06 -6.98
C ASP A 210 -27.11 0.96 -6.13
N LYS A 211 -28.01 1.68 -6.81
CA LYS A 211 -28.83 2.71 -6.16
C LYS A 211 -29.78 2.11 -5.12
N ALA A 212 -30.33 0.92 -5.34
CA ALA A 212 -31.24 0.28 -4.39
C ALA A 212 -30.53 -0.08 -3.08
N ILE A 213 -29.29 -0.56 -3.17
CA ILE A 213 -28.44 -0.82 -2.00
C ILE A 213 -28.10 0.51 -1.30
N ALA A 214 -27.66 1.52 -2.04
CA ALA A 214 -27.35 2.83 -1.48
C ALA A 214 -28.54 3.44 -0.74
N ASP A 215 -29.74 3.39 -1.32
CA ASP A 215 -30.97 3.90 -0.70
C ASP A 215 -31.37 3.07 0.55
N ARG A 216 -31.19 1.76 0.52
CA ARG A 216 -31.42 0.84 1.66
C ARG A 216 -30.50 1.17 2.84
N LEU A 217 -29.20 1.35 2.57
CA LEU A 217 -28.19 1.69 3.58
C LEU A 217 -28.41 3.12 4.13
N ALA A 218 -28.75 4.08 3.27
CA ALA A 218 -29.01 5.47 3.67
C ALA A 218 -30.21 5.59 4.65
N LYS A 219 -31.25 4.74 4.52
CA LYS A 219 -32.37 4.68 5.47
C LYS A 219 -31.93 4.29 6.89
N ASN A 220 -30.84 3.52 7.00
CA ASN A 220 -30.22 3.11 8.26
C ASN A 220 -29.05 4.02 8.68
N ASN A 221 -28.94 5.19 8.06
CA ASN A 221 -27.87 6.16 8.33
C ASN A 221 -26.46 5.62 8.06
N ILE A 222 -26.31 4.74 7.06
CA ILE A 222 -25.05 4.10 6.69
C ILE A 222 -24.57 4.67 5.34
N LEU A 223 -23.27 5.01 5.26
CA LEU A 223 -22.59 5.43 4.04
C LEU A 223 -21.50 4.41 3.68
N LEU A 224 -21.47 3.98 2.41
CA LEU A 224 -20.39 3.17 1.90
C LEU A 224 -19.13 3.99 1.65
N SER A 225 -17.98 3.46 2.05
CA SER A 225 -16.68 4.03 1.73
C SER A 225 -15.68 2.91 1.42
N SER A 226 -14.51 3.27 0.90
CA SER A 226 -13.48 2.33 0.48
C SER A 226 -12.17 2.58 1.21
N ALA A 227 -11.56 1.49 1.68
CA ALA A 227 -10.20 1.49 2.20
C ALA A 227 -9.15 1.07 1.14
N ASN A 228 -9.46 1.18 -0.14
CA ASN A 228 -8.53 0.86 -1.23
C ASN A 228 -7.38 1.87 -1.34
N SER A 229 -6.31 1.50 -2.03
CA SER A 229 -5.10 2.34 -2.18
C SER A 229 -5.32 3.67 -2.90
N ILE A 230 -6.47 3.84 -3.57
CA ILE A 230 -6.86 5.10 -4.24
C ILE A 230 -7.31 6.19 -3.26
N ASN A 231 -7.74 5.85 -2.04
CA ASN A 231 -8.13 6.82 -1.03
C ASN A 231 -6.91 7.65 -0.59
N TRP A 232 -7.05 8.98 -0.55
CA TRP A 232 -5.98 9.87 -0.07
C TRP A 232 -5.53 9.54 1.35
N GLY A 233 -6.45 9.17 2.23
CA GLY A 233 -6.14 8.70 3.59
C GLY A 233 -5.31 7.41 3.65
N ARG A 234 -5.14 6.70 2.52
CA ARG A 234 -4.22 5.59 2.34
C ARG A 234 -2.87 6.01 1.76
N LEU A 235 -2.84 7.06 0.96
CA LEU A 235 -1.62 7.55 0.32
C LEU A 235 -0.81 8.47 1.25
N ALA A 236 -1.45 9.44 1.88
CA ALA A 236 -0.78 10.41 2.73
C ALA A 236 0.08 9.79 3.85
N PRO A 237 -0.38 8.75 4.57
CA PRO A 237 0.45 8.09 5.59
C PRO A 237 1.74 7.47 5.05
N GLN A 238 1.77 7.10 3.79
CA GLN A 238 2.94 6.51 3.18
C GLN A 238 4.05 7.54 2.90
N ILE A 239 3.73 8.83 2.81
CA ILE A 239 4.72 9.90 2.69
C ILE A 239 5.58 9.97 3.95
N VAL A 240 4.96 9.73 5.11
CA VAL A 240 5.60 9.85 6.43
C VAL A 240 6.84 8.95 6.55
N TYR A 241 6.75 7.68 6.14
CA TYR A 241 7.89 6.79 6.32
C TYR A 241 9.08 7.14 5.40
N TYR A 242 8.89 7.80 4.26
CA TYR A 242 10.01 8.29 3.45
C TYR A 242 10.65 9.54 4.04
N VAL A 243 9.84 10.46 4.59
CA VAL A 243 10.36 11.60 5.35
C VAL A 243 11.12 11.11 6.59
N SER A 244 10.55 10.15 7.32
CA SER A 244 11.17 9.52 8.49
C SER A 244 12.48 8.81 8.14
N THR A 245 12.52 8.08 7.03
CA THR A 245 13.73 7.39 6.56
C THR A 245 14.88 8.36 6.32
N TYR A 246 14.62 9.49 5.66
CA TYR A 246 15.65 10.49 5.44
C TYR A 246 16.17 11.10 6.75
N ALA A 247 15.27 11.38 7.70
CA ALA A 247 15.64 11.86 9.03
C ALA A 247 16.46 10.83 9.82
N GLU A 248 16.13 9.53 9.73
CA GLU A 248 16.91 8.45 10.36
C GLU A 248 18.31 8.30 9.74
N LEU A 249 18.45 8.41 8.42
CA LEU A 249 19.76 8.39 7.77
C LEU A 249 20.63 9.57 8.22
N LEU A 250 20.07 10.77 8.36
CA LEU A 250 20.76 11.94 8.92
C LEU A 250 21.17 11.73 10.38
N LYS A 251 20.23 11.29 11.24
CA LYS A 251 20.45 11.00 12.66
C LYS A 251 21.60 10.01 12.86
N ASN A 252 21.61 8.95 12.05
CA ASN A 252 22.63 7.90 12.12
C ASN A 252 23.95 8.28 11.41
N LYS A 253 24.03 9.51 10.86
CA LYS A 253 25.21 10.02 10.12
C LYS A 253 25.58 9.16 8.92
N GLU A 254 24.60 8.48 8.33
CA GLU A 254 24.78 7.71 7.10
C GLU A 254 24.79 8.65 5.87
N ILE A 255 24.13 9.81 5.96
CA ILE A 255 24.13 10.88 4.96
C ILE A 255 24.35 12.25 5.62
N GLU A 256 24.75 13.23 4.81
CA GLU A 256 24.69 14.66 5.16
C GLU A 256 23.44 15.31 4.57
N TYR A 257 22.99 16.42 5.17
CA TYR A 257 21.84 17.14 4.64
C TYR A 257 22.08 17.61 3.20
N GLY A 258 21.12 17.30 2.32
CA GLY A 258 21.19 17.61 0.90
C GLY A 258 21.79 16.47 0.06
N GLU A 259 22.40 15.48 0.68
CA GLU A 259 22.83 14.26 -0.02
C GLU A 259 21.60 13.50 -0.51
N LYS A 260 21.60 13.16 -1.80
CA LYS A 260 20.47 12.47 -2.42
C LYS A 260 20.50 10.98 -2.13
N ILE A 261 19.33 10.37 -2.07
CA ILE A 261 19.15 8.91 -1.93
C ILE A 261 18.35 8.35 -3.11
N ASN A 262 18.61 7.11 -3.49
CA ASN A 262 17.70 6.34 -4.32
C ASN A 262 16.66 5.63 -3.46
N VAL A 263 15.47 5.44 -4.01
CA VAL A 263 14.40 4.66 -3.36
C VAL A 263 13.94 3.57 -4.32
N VAL A 264 14.02 2.31 -3.89
CA VAL A 264 13.58 1.14 -4.64
C VAL A 264 12.29 0.62 -4.04
N VAL A 265 11.28 0.38 -4.87
CA VAL A 265 9.97 -0.04 -4.38
C VAL A 265 9.43 -1.20 -5.20
N PRO A 266 9.11 -2.34 -4.54
CA PRO A 266 8.33 -3.41 -5.19
C PRO A 266 6.93 -2.87 -5.45
N THR A 267 6.57 -2.72 -6.73
CA THR A 267 5.46 -1.87 -7.13
C THR A 267 4.32 -2.64 -7.78
N GLY A 268 3.12 -2.49 -7.24
CA GLY A 268 1.85 -2.90 -7.85
C GLY A 268 0.98 -1.69 -8.16
N ASN A 269 0.10 -1.29 -7.23
CA ASN A 269 -0.85 -0.17 -7.41
C ASN A 269 -0.23 1.24 -7.36
N PHE A 270 1.08 1.35 -7.42
CA PHE A 270 1.87 2.60 -7.47
C PHE A 270 1.77 3.50 -6.24
N GLY A 271 1.02 3.15 -5.21
CA GLY A 271 0.81 4.00 -4.03
C GLY A 271 2.09 4.27 -3.24
N ASN A 272 2.87 3.23 -2.98
CA ASN A 272 4.09 3.29 -2.20
C ASN A 272 5.17 4.15 -2.90
N ILE A 273 5.49 3.88 -4.16
CA ILE A 273 6.50 4.65 -4.91
C ILE A 273 6.03 6.09 -5.19
N LEU A 274 4.72 6.31 -5.35
CA LEU A 274 4.14 7.65 -5.47
C LEU A 274 4.29 8.43 -4.15
N ALA A 275 4.20 7.78 -3.01
CA ALA A 275 4.47 8.44 -1.71
C ALA A 275 5.92 8.92 -1.61
N ALA A 276 6.88 8.16 -2.12
CA ALA A 276 8.27 8.60 -2.24
C ALA A 276 8.42 9.81 -3.19
N TYR A 277 7.65 9.83 -4.28
CA TYR A 277 7.59 10.99 -5.17
C TYR A 277 7.02 12.22 -4.44
N TYR A 278 5.95 12.08 -3.66
CA TYR A 278 5.44 13.19 -2.84
C TYR A 278 6.44 13.64 -1.79
N ALA A 279 7.16 12.74 -1.13
CA ALA A 279 8.23 13.12 -0.19
C ALA A 279 9.33 13.93 -0.90
N LYS A 280 9.71 13.54 -2.14
CA LYS A 280 10.62 14.34 -2.99
C LYS A 280 10.06 15.74 -3.27
N LEU A 281 8.77 15.84 -3.64
CA LEU A 281 8.12 17.13 -3.87
C LEU A 281 8.03 17.96 -2.59
N MET A 282 7.97 17.35 -1.41
CA MET A 282 8.02 18.05 -0.11
C MET A 282 9.42 18.49 0.30
N GLY A 283 10.45 18.21 -0.48
CA GLY A 283 11.83 18.67 -0.26
C GLY A 283 12.82 17.60 0.19
N ILE A 284 12.40 16.33 0.32
CA ILE A 284 13.33 15.23 0.61
C ILE A 284 14.23 14.99 -0.61
N PRO A 285 15.58 14.99 -0.45
CA PRO A 285 16.50 14.83 -1.57
C PRO A 285 16.52 13.39 -2.12
N VAL A 286 15.59 13.07 -3.03
CA VAL A 286 15.56 11.80 -3.75
C VAL A 286 16.20 11.96 -5.12
N ASN A 287 17.16 11.08 -5.46
CA ASN A 287 17.81 11.01 -6.77
C ASN A 287 16.90 10.27 -7.76
N LYS A 288 16.77 8.96 -7.63
CA LYS A 288 15.96 8.09 -8.47
C LYS A 288 14.90 7.32 -7.66
N LEU A 289 13.76 7.13 -8.30
CA LEU A 289 12.70 6.23 -7.88
C LEU A 289 12.79 4.97 -8.76
N ILE A 290 13.14 3.84 -8.18
CA ILE A 290 13.36 2.59 -8.91
C ILE A 290 12.12 1.71 -8.73
N CYS A 291 11.37 1.57 -9.82
CA CYS A 291 10.14 0.80 -9.87
C CYS A 291 10.45 -0.66 -10.20
N ALA A 292 10.25 -1.54 -9.24
CA ALA A 292 10.49 -2.97 -9.42
C ALA A 292 9.16 -3.70 -9.67
N SER A 293 9.09 -4.45 -10.76
CA SER A 293 7.95 -5.29 -11.15
C SER A 293 8.30 -6.77 -11.08
N ASN A 294 7.30 -7.63 -10.87
CA ASN A 294 7.44 -9.07 -11.12
C ASN A 294 7.15 -9.37 -12.60
N SER A 295 6.83 -10.63 -12.94
CA SER A 295 6.49 -11.03 -14.31
C SER A 295 5.29 -10.26 -14.90
N ASN A 296 4.46 -9.62 -14.08
CA ASN A 296 3.43 -8.68 -14.51
C ASN A 296 4.04 -7.28 -14.68
N ASN A 297 4.89 -7.11 -15.67
CA ASN A 297 5.80 -5.99 -15.85
C ASN A 297 5.21 -4.77 -16.59
N VAL A 298 3.90 -4.56 -16.50
CA VAL A 298 3.21 -3.44 -17.19
C VAL A 298 3.83 -2.07 -16.86
N LEU A 299 4.22 -1.87 -15.60
CA LEU A 299 4.85 -0.61 -15.16
C LEU A 299 6.28 -0.45 -15.70
N THR A 300 7.04 -1.54 -15.74
CA THR A 300 8.40 -1.53 -16.33
C THR A 300 8.35 -1.13 -17.81
N ASP A 301 7.47 -1.77 -18.57
CA ASP A 301 7.31 -1.43 -19.99
C ASP A 301 6.81 0.02 -20.16
N PHE A 302 5.84 0.45 -19.35
CA PHE A 302 5.32 1.81 -19.40
C PHE A 302 6.41 2.87 -19.11
N ILE A 303 7.19 2.71 -18.04
CA ILE A 303 8.25 3.67 -17.70
C ILE A 303 9.31 3.73 -18.79
N ASN A 304 9.66 2.60 -19.37
CA ASN A 304 10.68 2.51 -20.41
C ASN A 304 10.19 3.02 -21.79
N THR A 305 8.93 2.80 -22.14
CA THR A 305 8.41 3.11 -23.49
C THR A 305 7.49 4.32 -23.57
N GLY A 306 6.82 4.68 -22.49
CA GLY A 306 5.72 5.65 -22.46
C GLY A 306 4.37 5.08 -22.90
N VAL A 307 4.29 3.77 -23.15
CA VAL A 307 3.08 3.07 -23.56
C VAL A 307 2.57 2.20 -22.43
N TYR A 308 1.36 2.49 -21.96
CA TYR A 308 0.65 1.63 -21.01
C TYR A 308 -0.27 0.67 -21.78
N ASP A 309 -0.05 -0.63 -21.63
CA ASP A 309 -0.82 -1.65 -22.33
C ASP A 309 -1.19 -2.77 -21.37
N ARG A 310 -2.50 -2.90 -21.06
CA ARG A 310 -3.04 -3.97 -20.19
C ARG A 310 -3.44 -5.22 -21.00
N ASN A 311 -3.41 -5.18 -22.33
CA ASN A 311 -3.78 -6.29 -23.21
C ASN A 311 -2.64 -7.31 -23.28
N ARG A 312 -2.35 -7.94 -22.14
CA ARG A 312 -1.26 -8.89 -21.96
C ARG A 312 -1.68 -10.05 -21.08
N LYS A 313 -0.89 -11.12 -21.08
CA LYS A 313 -1.10 -12.25 -20.20
C LYS A 313 -0.92 -11.84 -18.75
N PHE A 314 -1.83 -12.29 -17.88
CA PHE A 314 -1.68 -12.20 -16.43
C PHE A 314 -0.93 -13.43 -15.90
N TYR A 315 -0.02 -13.22 -14.96
CA TYR A 315 0.74 -14.27 -14.30
C TYR A 315 0.42 -14.26 -12.81
N THR A 316 0.15 -15.44 -12.25
CA THR A 316 0.14 -15.64 -10.81
C THR A 316 1.57 -15.93 -10.37
N THR A 317 2.13 -15.11 -9.48
CA THR A 317 3.54 -15.18 -9.09
C THR A 317 3.71 -15.46 -7.60
N VAL A 318 4.95 -15.66 -7.15
CA VAL A 318 5.29 -15.78 -5.73
C VAL A 318 5.22 -14.46 -4.97
N SER A 319 5.04 -13.33 -5.67
CA SER A 319 4.88 -11.97 -5.09
C SER A 319 3.49 -11.37 -5.40
N PRO A 320 2.41 -11.96 -4.87
CA PRO A 320 1.03 -11.72 -5.34
C PRO A 320 0.53 -10.28 -5.16
N SER A 321 1.09 -9.49 -4.25
CA SER A 321 0.69 -8.08 -4.07
C SER A 321 1.10 -7.19 -5.25
N MET A 322 1.95 -7.69 -6.14
CA MET A 322 2.43 -7.02 -7.36
C MET A 322 1.75 -7.59 -8.63
N ASP A 323 0.88 -8.60 -8.51
CA ASP A 323 0.14 -9.20 -9.63
C ASP A 323 -0.98 -8.26 -10.07
N ILE A 324 -0.65 -7.34 -10.96
CA ILE A 324 -1.59 -6.34 -11.49
C ILE A 324 -1.41 -6.13 -13.00
N LEU A 325 -2.48 -5.76 -13.67
CA LEU A 325 -2.48 -5.25 -15.04
C LEU A 325 -2.88 -3.77 -15.10
N ILE A 326 -3.52 -3.25 -14.05
CA ILE A 326 -3.91 -1.85 -13.93
C ILE A 326 -3.35 -1.31 -12.62
N SER A 327 -2.49 -0.30 -12.73
CA SER A 327 -1.84 0.37 -11.60
C SER A 327 -2.58 1.66 -11.27
N SER A 328 -3.38 1.65 -10.21
CA SER A 328 -4.40 2.68 -9.96
C SER A 328 -3.83 4.07 -9.64
N ASN A 329 -2.74 4.15 -8.84
CA ASN A 329 -2.21 5.45 -8.41
C ASN A 329 -1.25 6.09 -9.43
N LEU A 330 -0.92 5.40 -10.54
CA LEU A 330 -0.14 5.98 -11.63
C LEU A 330 -0.85 7.22 -12.20
N GLU A 331 -2.17 7.26 -12.15
CA GLU A 331 -2.99 8.40 -12.57
C GLU A 331 -2.57 9.71 -11.88
N ARG A 332 -2.26 9.66 -10.57
CA ARG A 332 -1.81 10.84 -9.82
C ARG A 332 -0.45 11.35 -10.30
N LEU A 333 0.49 10.45 -10.58
CA LEU A 333 1.79 10.83 -11.13
C LEU A 333 1.62 11.51 -12.49
N LEU A 334 0.84 10.90 -13.38
CA LEU A 334 0.62 11.41 -14.73
C LEU A 334 -0.09 12.78 -14.72
N TYR A 335 -1.03 12.97 -13.79
CA TYR A 335 -1.68 14.26 -13.59
C TYR A 335 -0.64 15.34 -13.28
N HIS A 336 0.22 15.14 -12.28
CA HIS A 336 1.25 16.11 -11.94
C HIS A 336 2.27 16.34 -13.07
N LEU A 337 2.73 15.28 -13.73
CA LEU A 337 3.72 15.41 -14.80
C LEU A 337 3.16 16.06 -16.08
N SER A 338 1.85 15.99 -16.30
CA SER A 338 1.15 16.69 -17.39
C SER A 338 0.84 18.16 -17.08
N GLY A 339 1.27 18.68 -15.92
CA GLY A 339 0.97 20.04 -15.47
C GLY A 339 -0.44 20.21 -14.95
N ASP A 340 -0.91 19.23 -14.19
CA ASP A 340 -2.24 19.16 -13.57
C ASP A 340 -3.40 19.26 -14.60
N ASN A 341 -3.21 18.60 -15.75
CA ASN A 341 -4.13 18.66 -16.89
C ASN A 341 -5.13 17.50 -16.89
N ASP A 342 -6.34 17.76 -16.40
CA ASP A 342 -7.43 16.79 -16.33
C ASP A 342 -7.95 16.32 -17.69
N ALA A 343 -7.92 17.16 -18.72
CA ALA A 343 -8.33 16.77 -20.06
C ALA A 343 -7.42 15.68 -20.64
N VAL A 344 -6.11 15.77 -20.42
CA VAL A 344 -5.13 14.76 -20.83
C VAL A 344 -5.33 13.46 -20.07
N ILE A 345 -5.58 13.54 -18.76
CA ILE A 345 -5.86 12.34 -17.93
C ILE A 345 -7.15 11.65 -18.39
N ASN A 346 -8.21 12.42 -18.67
CA ASN A 346 -9.47 11.88 -19.18
C ASN A 346 -9.29 11.16 -20.52
N ASP A 347 -8.46 11.70 -21.44
CA ASP A 347 -8.13 11.05 -22.71
C ASP A 347 -7.38 9.72 -22.50
N TRP A 348 -6.28 9.73 -21.72
CA TRP A 348 -5.45 8.53 -21.52
C TRP A 348 -6.22 7.42 -20.79
N PHE A 349 -6.91 7.73 -19.71
CA PHE A 349 -7.67 6.74 -18.95
C PHE A 349 -8.98 6.33 -19.64
N GLY A 350 -9.54 7.21 -20.49
CA GLY A 350 -10.59 6.85 -21.43
C GLY A 350 -10.14 5.76 -22.41
N LYS A 351 -9.00 5.95 -23.08
CA LYS A 351 -8.37 4.95 -23.96
C LYS A 351 -8.01 3.66 -23.23
N LEU A 352 -7.50 3.76 -21.99
CA LEU A 352 -7.26 2.56 -21.17
C LEU A 352 -8.52 1.74 -20.93
N LYS A 353 -9.66 2.42 -20.75
CA LYS A 353 -10.96 1.76 -20.55
C LYS A 353 -11.48 1.10 -21.83
N THR A 354 -11.42 1.78 -22.98
CA THR A 354 -11.95 1.32 -24.26
C THR A 354 -11.01 0.36 -24.99
N ASP A 355 -9.74 0.74 -25.11
CA ASP A 355 -8.75 0.07 -25.97
C ASP A 355 -7.78 -0.79 -25.17
N GLY A 356 -7.78 -0.64 -23.84
CA GLY A 356 -6.82 -1.29 -22.93
C GLY A 356 -5.41 -0.71 -23.00
N ARG A 357 -5.21 0.40 -23.73
CA ARG A 357 -3.89 0.98 -24.01
C ARG A 357 -3.96 2.49 -24.17
N TYR A 358 -2.90 3.18 -23.74
CA TYR A 358 -2.62 4.57 -24.07
C TYR A 358 -1.13 4.83 -24.21
N GLU A 359 -0.77 5.94 -24.84
CA GLU A 359 0.59 6.45 -24.96
C GLU A 359 0.64 7.89 -24.44
N ILE A 360 1.64 8.18 -23.60
CA ILE A 360 1.84 9.51 -23.04
C ILE A 360 2.63 10.40 -24.00
N SER A 361 2.55 11.72 -23.80
CA SER A 361 3.31 12.68 -24.58
C SER A 361 4.83 12.54 -24.37
N ALA A 362 5.61 12.94 -25.36
CA ALA A 362 7.08 12.90 -25.29
C ALA A 362 7.64 13.72 -24.11
N ASP A 363 7.02 14.85 -23.75
CA ASP A 363 7.39 15.68 -22.61
C ASP A 363 7.21 14.91 -21.29
N VAL A 364 6.05 14.27 -21.07
CA VAL A 364 5.79 13.47 -19.87
C VAL A 364 6.70 12.26 -19.81
N LYS A 365 6.98 11.61 -20.95
CA LYS A 365 7.94 10.51 -21.01
C LYS A 365 9.35 10.96 -20.59
N THR A 366 9.81 12.12 -21.04
CA THR A 366 11.11 12.69 -20.64
C THR A 366 11.16 12.90 -19.13
N LYS A 367 10.13 13.54 -18.54
CA LYS A 367 10.04 13.75 -17.08
C LYS A 367 10.04 12.44 -16.31
N ILE A 368 9.36 11.40 -16.80
CA ILE A 368 9.39 10.06 -16.18
C ILE A 368 10.83 9.51 -16.20
N GLY A 369 11.53 9.57 -17.31
CA GLY A 369 12.91 9.07 -17.43
C GLY A 369 13.93 9.81 -16.55
N GLU A 370 13.68 11.09 -16.25
CA GLU A 370 14.49 11.84 -15.29
C GLU A 370 14.30 11.39 -13.85
N LEU A 371 13.07 11.00 -13.49
CA LEU A 371 12.68 10.65 -12.12
C LEU A 371 12.80 9.16 -11.82
N PHE A 372 12.43 8.30 -12.77
CA PHE A 372 12.27 6.87 -12.57
C PHE A 372 13.29 6.05 -13.34
N TRP A 373 13.57 4.89 -12.82
CA TRP A 373 14.13 3.74 -13.52
C TRP A 373 13.24 2.53 -13.24
N ALA A 374 13.15 1.57 -14.14
CA ALA A 374 12.29 0.42 -13.95
C ALA A 374 12.91 -0.87 -14.49
N GLY A 375 12.71 -1.94 -13.75
CA GLY A 375 13.10 -3.30 -14.09
C GLY A 375 12.08 -4.33 -13.63
N CYS A 376 12.26 -5.56 -14.03
CA CYS A 376 11.40 -6.67 -13.63
C CYS A 376 12.21 -7.93 -13.30
N CYS A 377 11.60 -8.81 -12.52
CA CYS A 377 12.20 -10.02 -11.99
C CYS A 377 11.19 -11.18 -12.12
N SER A 378 11.65 -12.33 -12.60
CA SER A 378 10.86 -13.56 -12.65
C SER A 378 10.82 -14.26 -11.30
N ASP A 379 9.93 -15.25 -11.12
CA ASP A 379 9.87 -16.06 -9.91
C ASP A 379 11.17 -16.83 -9.64
N ALA A 380 11.84 -17.29 -10.69
CA ALA A 380 13.12 -17.99 -10.57
C ALA A 380 14.22 -17.04 -10.05
N GLU A 381 14.31 -15.83 -10.59
CA GLU A 381 15.24 -14.79 -10.13
C GLU A 381 14.89 -14.32 -8.72
N THR A 382 13.60 -14.17 -8.40
CA THR A 382 13.13 -13.83 -7.06
C THR A 382 13.61 -14.84 -6.01
N LYS A 383 13.45 -16.15 -6.28
CA LYS A 383 13.93 -17.22 -5.39
C LYS A 383 15.45 -17.25 -5.30
N ALA A 384 16.15 -17.05 -6.42
CA ALA A 384 17.61 -16.96 -6.42
C ALA A 384 18.10 -15.78 -5.57
N GLU A 385 17.40 -14.64 -5.63
CA GLU A 385 17.74 -13.45 -4.84
C GLU A 385 17.52 -13.65 -3.35
N ILE A 386 16.41 -14.29 -2.93
CA ILE A 386 16.17 -14.64 -1.52
C ILE A 386 17.35 -15.47 -0.99
N LYS A 387 17.77 -16.48 -1.76
CA LYS A 387 18.89 -17.35 -1.39
C LYS A 387 20.19 -16.57 -1.31
N SER A 388 20.53 -15.81 -2.35
CA SER A 388 21.76 -15.02 -2.44
C SER A 388 21.89 -14.02 -1.29
N THR A 389 20.84 -13.26 -1.03
CA THR A 389 20.83 -12.27 0.07
C THR A 389 20.98 -12.95 1.44
N PHE A 390 20.30 -14.07 1.66
CA PHE A 390 20.43 -14.81 2.91
C PHE A 390 21.84 -15.38 3.11
N GLU A 391 22.41 -16.03 2.09
CA GLU A 391 23.74 -16.65 2.18
C GLU A 391 24.88 -15.62 2.32
N ASN A 392 24.76 -14.45 1.64
CA ASN A 392 25.82 -13.46 1.63
C ASN A 392 25.72 -12.44 2.79
N TYR A 393 24.52 -12.12 3.23
CA TYR A 393 24.29 -11.02 4.17
C TYR A 393 23.54 -11.45 5.44
N ASN A 394 23.14 -12.72 5.56
CA ASN A 394 22.34 -13.24 6.66
C ASN A 394 21.04 -12.46 6.88
N TYR A 395 20.44 -11.95 5.77
CA TYR A 395 19.20 -11.21 5.77
C TYR A 395 18.14 -11.96 4.96
N LEU A 396 17.02 -12.33 5.60
CA LEU A 396 15.96 -13.10 4.97
C LEU A 396 14.93 -12.15 4.33
N LEU A 397 14.82 -12.20 3.01
CA LEU A 397 13.87 -11.41 2.24
C LEU A 397 12.53 -12.12 2.10
N ASP A 398 11.43 -11.34 2.10
CA ASP A 398 10.17 -11.80 1.50
C ASP A 398 10.23 -11.73 -0.03
N THR A 399 9.25 -12.37 -0.68
CA THR A 399 9.23 -12.49 -2.13
C THR A 399 9.11 -11.15 -2.87
N HIS A 400 8.45 -10.15 -2.29
CA HIS A 400 8.30 -8.82 -2.89
C HIS A 400 9.57 -7.99 -2.75
N THR A 401 10.17 -8.01 -1.57
CA THR A 401 11.44 -7.32 -1.32
C THR A 401 12.56 -7.91 -2.16
N ALA A 402 12.57 -9.23 -2.39
CA ALA A 402 13.53 -9.89 -3.26
C ALA A 402 13.45 -9.38 -4.72
N VAL A 403 12.24 -9.15 -5.24
CA VAL A 403 12.09 -8.50 -6.55
C VAL A 403 12.73 -7.12 -6.56
N ALA A 404 12.57 -6.33 -5.49
CA ALA A 404 13.16 -5.00 -5.40
C ALA A 404 14.69 -5.04 -5.31
N VAL A 405 15.26 -5.97 -4.53
CA VAL A 405 16.73 -6.15 -4.42
C VAL A 405 17.32 -6.53 -5.77
N LYS A 406 16.74 -7.52 -6.46
CA LYS A 406 17.20 -7.95 -7.79
C LYS A 406 17.16 -6.81 -8.81
N VAL A 407 16.06 -6.05 -8.86
CA VAL A 407 15.92 -4.90 -9.76
C VAL A 407 16.92 -3.80 -9.41
N TYR A 408 17.22 -3.59 -8.13
CA TYR A 408 18.27 -2.67 -7.71
C TYR A 408 19.68 -3.10 -8.16
N GLU A 409 20.00 -4.38 -8.07
CA GLU A 409 21.27 -4.91 -8.58
C GLU A 409 21.40 -4.68 -10.09
N ASP A 410 20.33 -4.92 -10.84
CA ASP A 410 20.31 -4.65 -12.28
C ASP A 410 20.47 -3.15 -12.59
N TYR A 411 19.81 -2.28 -11.82
CA TYR A 411 20.01 -0.84 -11.91
C TYR A 411 21.46 -0.43 -11.68
N LYS A 412 22.06 -0.90 -10.59
CA LYS A 412 23.45 -0.59 -10.23
C LYS A 412 24.41 -1.07 -11.30
N LYS A 413 24.22 -2.27 -11.82
CA LYS A 413 25.02 -2.85 -12.90
C LYS A 413 24.87 -2.05 -14.21
N ALA A 414 23.67 -1.60 -14.53
CA ALA A 414 23.39 -0.87 -15.78
C ALA A 414 23.89 0.58 -15.74
N THR A 415 23.89 1.23 -14.59
CA THR A 415 24.18 2.68 -14.47
C THR A 415 25.51 3.01 -13.81
N GLY A 416 26.05 2.13 -12.98
CA GLY A 416 27.20 2.41 -12.13
C GLY A 416 26.89 3.42 -11.01
N ASP A 417 25.61 3.71 -10.71
CA ASP A 417 25.22 4.67 -9.68
C ASP A 417 25.48 4.14 -8.28
N ASP A 418 26.34 4.83 -7.52
CA ASP A 418 26.71 4.51 -6.14
C ASP A 418 25.95 5.35 -5.10
N THR A 419 24.94 6.08 -5.50
CA THR A 419 24.06 6.83 -4.60
C THR A 419 23.48 5.92 -3.53
N LYS A 420 23.51 6.34 -2.26
CA LYS A 420 22.96 5.57 -1.15
C LYS A 420 21.49 5.24 -1.43
N THR A 421 21.13 4.00 -1.20
CA THR A 421 19.85 3.45 -1.67
C THR A 421 19.06 2.84 -0.53
N VAL A 422 17.77 3.16 -0.50
CA VAL A 422 16.77 2.60 0.43
C VAL A 422 15.83 1.69 -0.35
N ILE A 423 15.71 0.44 0.06
CA ILE A 423 14.83 -0.58 -0.53
C ILE A 423 13.63 -0.77 0.40
N ALA A 424 12.43 -0.51 -0.09
CA ALA A 424 11.21 -0.72 0.69
C ALA A 424 10.92 -2.22 0.87
N SER A 425 10.99 -2.72 2.10
CA SER A 425 10.59 -4.08 2.48
C SER A 425 9.13 -4.09 2.91
N THR A 426 8.29 -4.72 2.11
CA THR A 426 6.84 -4.53 2.17
C THR A 426 6.09 -5.62 2.91
N ALA A 427 6.74 -6.73 3.25
CA ALA A 427 6.14 -7.82 4.00
C ALA A 427 7.19 -8.62 4.78
N ASN A 428 6.74 -9.28 5.85
CA ASN A 428 7.60 -10.23 6.56
C ASN A 428 7.72 -11.55 5.79
N PRO A 429 8.92 -12.18 5.71
CA PRO A 429 9.16 -13.43 4.97
C PRO A 429 8.21 -14.57 5.35
N TYR A 430 7.81 -14.67 6.61
CA TYR A 430 6.93 -15.73 7.12
C TYR A 430 5.50 -15.69 6.58
N LYS A 431 5.09 -14.61 5.92
CA LYS A 431 3.82 -14.56 5.20
C LYS A 431 3.81 -15.40 3.91
N PHE A 432 4.99 -15.70 3.41
CA PHE A 432 5.24 -16.45 2.18
C PHE A 432 6.20 -17.62 2.45
N SER A 433 6.08 -18.24 3.63
CA SER A 433 7.03 -19.20 4.18
C SER A 433 7.33 -20.36 3.24
N GLY A 434 6.36 -20.89 2.51
CA GLY A 434 6.58 -21.96 1.53
C GLY A 434 7.55 -21.56 0.41
N ALA A 435 7.32 -20.38 -0.21
CA ALA A 435 8.19 -19.89 -1.30
C ALA A 435 9.58 -19.49 -0.79
N VAL A 436 9.65 -18.87 0.39
CA VAL A 436 10.91 -18.48 1.04
C VAL A 436 11.73 -19.71 1.44
N TYR A 437 11.08 -20.72 2.04
CA TYR A 437 11.73 -21.98 2.42
C TYR A 437 12.27 -22.73 1.20
N GLU A 438 11.49 -22.81 0.11
CA GLU A 438 11.95 -23.37 -1.16
C GLU A 438 13.17 -22.63 -1.70
N ALA A 439 13.13 -21.29 -1.69
CA ALA A 439 14.20 -20.44 -2.19
C ALA A 439 15.55 -20.74 -1.52
N ILE A 440 15.56 -20.96 -0.18
CA ILE A 440 16.79 -21.30 0.55
C ILE A 440 17.13 -22.80 0.54
N GLY A 441 16.54 -23.57 -0.39
CA GLY A 441 16.85 -24.99 -0.61
C GLY A 441 16.09 -25.95 0.32
N GLY A 442 14.93 -25.55 0.82
CA GLY A 442 13.99 -26.41 1.51
C GLY A 442 13.06 -27.14 0.53
N THR A 443 12.32 -28.10 1.04
CA THR A 443 11.25 -28.80 0.28
C THR A 443 9.92 -28.50 0.97
N PRO A 444 9.12 -27.54 0.43
CA PRO A 444 7.86 -27.18 1.05
C PRO A 444 6.87 -28.34 1.09
N VAL A 445 6.12 -28.43 2.17
CA VAL A 445 5.03 -29.40 2.34
C VAL A 445 3.70 -28.66 2.38
N GLU A 446 2.59 -29.41 2.37
CA GLU A 446 1.25 -28.80 2.40
C GLU A 446 0.96 -28.09 3.74
N ASP A 447 1.52 -28.60 4.84
CA ASP A 447 1.38 -28.00 6.17
C ASP A 447 2.25 -26.77 6.31
N GLU A 448 1.61 -25.61 6.30
CA GLU A 448 2.28 -24.29 6.41
C GLU A 448 3.07 -24.15 7.71
N TRP A 449 2.58 -24.73 8.83
CA TRP A 449 3.26 -24.64 10.12
C TRP A 449 4.54 -25.47 10.17
N LYS A 450 4.62 -26.54 9.38
CA LYS A 450 5.87 -27.29 9.19
C LYS A 450 6.86 -26.48 8.37
N ASN A 451 6.42 -25.86 7.27
CA ASN A 451 7.28 -24.97 6.47
C ASN A 451 7.87 -23.85 7.32
N ILE A 452 7.05 -23.25 8.20
CA ILE A 452 7.48 -22.21 9.13
C ILE A 452 8.54 -22.75 10.10
N ALA A 453 8.28 -23.88 10.77
CA ALA A 453 9.20 -24.46 11.73
C ALA A 453 10.56 -24.83 11.09
N GLU A 454 10.53 -25.38 9.88
CA GLU A 454 11.75 -25.72 9.13
C GLU A 454 12.49 -24.45 8.67
N LEU A 455 11.76 -23.39 8.30
CA LEU A 455 12.34 -22.09 7.95
C LEU A 455 13.03 -21.47 9.17
N GLU A 456 12.38 -21.43 10.33
CA GLU A 456 12.99 -20.98 11.60
C GLU A 456 14.26 -21.76 11.94
N ALA A 457 14.19 -23.09 11.89
CA ALA A 457 15.34 -23.97 12.19
C ALA A 457 16.53 -23.72 11.23
N LYS A 458 16.24 -23.44 9.95
CA LYS A 458 17.27 -23.27 8.92
C LYS A 458 17.89 -21.87 8.94
N THR A 459 17.12 -20.86 9.30
CA THR A 459 17.55 -19.45 9.23
C THR A 459 17.98 -18.88 10.57
N GLY A 460 17.56 -19.47 11.69
CA GLY A 460 17.74 -18.90 13.01
C GLY A 460 16.89 -17.66 13.28
N THR A 461 15.98 -17.29 12.35
CA THR A 461 15.02 -16.21 12.54
C THR A 461 13.73 -16.75 13.13
N ASN A 462 12.87 -15.88 13.67
CA ASN A 462 11.60 -16.29 14.27
C ASN A 462 10.42 -15.64 13.55
N MET A 463 9.32 -16.37 13.45
CA MET A 463 8.06 -15.81 12.97
C MET A 463 7.57 -14.71 13.93
N PRO A 464 7.14 -13.54 13.42
CA PRO A 464 6.59 -12.47 14.25
C PRO A 464 5.40 -12.92 15.10
N ALA A 465 5.32 -12.40 16.33
CA ALA A 465 4.26 -12.75 17.28
C ALA A 465 2.83 -12.59 16.71
N PRO A 466 2.49 -11.54 15.92
CA PRO A 466 1.16 -11.41 15.33
C PRO A 466 0.80 -12.56 14.36
N LEU A 467 1.77 -13.11 13.62
CA LEU A 467 1.55 -14.27 12.74
C LEU A 467 1.43 -15.55 13.58
N ALA A 468 2.32 -15.75 14.55
CA ALA A 468 2.33 -16.90 15.45
C ALA A 468 1.00 -17.04 16.21
N ALA A 469 0.44 -15.92 16.68
CA ALA A 469 -0.83 -15.88 17.40
C ALA A 469 -2.00 -16.46 16.58
N THR A 470 -1.95 -16.41 15.24
CA THR A 470 -3.03 -16.95 14.40
C THR A 470 -3.18 -18.46 14.47
N LYS A 471 -2.11 -19.18 14.88
CA LYS A 471 -2.10 -20.66 14.93
C LYS A 471 -3.22 -21.24 15.79
N ASN A 472 -3.47 -20.61 16.93
CA ASN A 472 -4.41 -21.12 17.93
C ASN A 472 -5.73 -20.33 17.95
N LYS A 473 -5.89 -19.31 17.09
CA LYS A 473 -7.14 -18.55 17.00
C LYS A 473 -8.25 -19.38 16.36
N GLU A 474 -9.48 -19.20 16.85
CA GLU A 474 -10.68 -19.79 16.29
C GLU A 474 -10.93 -19.26 14.87
N ILE A 475 -11.32 -20.15 13.95
CA ILE A 475 -11.80 -19.77 12.63
C ILE A 475 -13.24 -19.28 12.79
N ARG A 476 -13.45 -17.98 12.64
CA ARG A 476 -14.77 -17.33 12.81
C ARG A 476 -15.55 -17.25 11.51
N PHE A 477 -14.85 -17.16 10.38
CA PHE A 477 -15.44 -16.90 9.06
C PHE A 477 -15.15 -18.08 8.14
N THR A 478 -16.19 -18.87 7.85
CA THR A 478 -16.11 -20.06 6.98
C THR A 478 -17.03 -19.93 5.74
N GLY A 479 -17.76 -18.80 5.63
CA GLY A 479 -18.73 -18.59 4.56
C GLY A 479 -18.05 -18.40 3.20
N SER A 480 -18.63 -19.04 2.18
CA SER A 480 -18.30 -18.86 0.77
C SER A 480 -19.59 -18.63 -0.01
N VAL A 481 -19.60 -17.65 -0.90
CA VAL A 481 -20.78 -17.23 -1.66
C VAL A 481 -20.47 -17.07 -3.16
N GLU A 482 -21.50 -17.15 -3.97
CA GLU A 482 -21.42 -16.72 -5.37
C GLU A 482 -21.35 -15.17 -5.43
N LYS A 483 -20.75 -14.63 -6.49
CA LYS A 483 -20.60 -13.18 -6.69
C LYS A 483 -21.93 -12.41 -6.57
N GLN A 484 -23.01 -13.01 -7.05
CA GLN A 484 -24.36 -12.40 -7.03
C GLN A 484 -24.95 -12.28 -5.63
N GLU A 485 -24.45 -13.05 -4.67
CA GLU A 485 -24.91 -13.06 -3.28
C GLU A 485 -24.20 -12.03 -2.39
N MET A 486 -23.10 -11.43 -2.87
CA MET A 486 -22.32 -10.45 -2.12
C MET A 486 -23.15 -9.26 -1.59
N PRO A 487 -24.13 -8.69 -2.34
CA PRO A 487 -24.97 -7.60 -1.84
C PRO A 487 -25.76 -7.99 -0.59
N GLU A 488 -26.33 -9.19 -0.55
CA GLU A 488 -27.12 -9.65 0.60
C GLU A 488 -26.22 -9.94 1.82
N VAL A 489 -24.98 -10.42 1.61
CA VAL A 489 -23.99 -10.56 2.69
C VAL A 489 -23.74 -9.21 3.37
N VAL A 490 -23.56 -8.13 2.58
CA VAL A 490 -23.35 -6.78 3.10
C VAL A 490 -24.57 -6.28 3.85
N CYS A 491 -25.76 -6.37 3.24
CA CYS A 491 -27.00 -5.90 3.85
C CYS A 491 -27.34 -6.65 5.15
N SER A 492 -27.18 -7.96 5.17
CA SER A 492 -27.42 -8.79 6.37
C SER A 492 -26.44 -8.44 7.49
N PHE A 493 -25.16 -8.25 7.17
CA PHE A 493 -24.16 -7.85 8.16
C PHE A 493 -24.44 -6.48 8.75
N LEU A 494 -24.84 -5.51 7.93
CA LEU A 494 -25.18 -4.14 8.35
C LEU A 494 -26.59 -4.00 8.91
N LYS A 495 -27.36 -5.09 9.00
CA LYS A 495 -28.75 -5.13 9.46
C LYS A 495 -29.65 -4.12 8.76
N SER A 496 -29.49 -3.98 7.48
CA SER A 496 -30.17 -2.99 6.63
C SER A 496 -31.17 -3.63 5.67
#